data_f77ef701144485698b3ed0cf269e99d3
#
_entry.id   f77ef701144485698b3ed0cf269e99d3
#
_cell.length_a   1.000
_cell.length_b   1.000
_cell.length_c   1.000
_cell.angle_alpha   90.00
_cell.angle_beta   90.00
_cell.angle_gamma   90.00
#
_symmetry.space_group_name_H-M   'P 1'
#
loop_
_entity.id
_entity.type
_entity.pdbx_description
1 polymer ?
#
loop_
_entity_poly.entity_id
_entity_poly.type
_entity_poly.pdbx_seq_one_letter_code
_entity_poly.pdbx_strand_id
1 'polypeptide(L)'
;SAVCAAINGGELHTPYIVDEIISASGETVFKADTSPVRRVISAESSAYVRQILQSVVDNGTGKNAKLANYTVGGKTGTAQKYDEYGRVSSGNYICSFIGFAPADEPRYLCLILVDEPRVSSIFGSTVAAPFVRRVLENVLTLKEVPGLTPETSYQTVQLPNLVGMSAADAS
;
A
#
# COMPACT_ATOMS: atom_id res chain seq x y z
N SER A 1 11.22 3.46 3.47
CA SER A 1 11.97 2.19 3.72
C SER A 1 11.24 1.24 4.67
N ALA A 2 10.77 1.68 5.88
CA ALA A 2 10.18 0.77 6.88
C ALA A 2 8.96 0.00 6.36
N VAL A 3 8.01 0.70 5.71
CA VAL A 3 6.83 0.04 5.13
C VAL A 3 7.21 -0.87 3.96
N CYS A 4 8.19 -0.48 3.14
CA CYS A 4 8.71 -1.38 2.09
C CYS A 4 9.22 -2.69 2.70
N ALA A 5 10.04 -2.61 3.76
CA ALA A 5 10.54 -3.80 4.44
C ALA A 5 9.42 -4.66 5.04
N ALA A 6 8.34 -4.03 5.52
CA ALA A 6 7.20 -4.78 6.07
C ALA A 6 6.40 -5.55 5.02
N ILE A 7 6.45 -5.16 3.73
CA ILE A 7 5.61 -5.75 2.67
C ILE A 7 6.39 -6.53 1.59
N ASN A 8 7.71 -6.44 1.57
CA ASN A 8 8.57 -7.05 0.53
C ASN A 8 9.19 -8.41 0.92
N GLY A 9 8.65 -9.06 1.93
CA GLY A 9 9.23 -10.30 2.48
C GLY A 9 10.10 -10.08 3.70
N GLY A 10 10.13 -8.86 4.25
CA GLY A 10 10.83 -8.53 5.49
C GLY A 10 12.27 -8.02 5.31
N GLU A 11 12.65 -7.61 4.13
CA GLU A 11 14.01 -7.18 3.81
C GLU A 11 14.14 -5.66 3.79
N LEU A 12 15.07 -5.13 4.58
CA LEU A 12 15.42 -3.72 4.60
C LEU A 12 16.50 -3.46 3.57
N HIS A 13 16.24 -2.57 2.63
CA HIS A 13 17.19 -2.11 1.62
C HIS A 13 17.56 -0.65 1.85
N THR A 14 18.76 -0.26 1.44
CA THR A 14 19.15 1.14 1.35
C THR A 14 18.44 1.79 0.16
N PRO A 15 17.65 2.87 0.36
CA PRO A 15 17.05 3.56 -0.76
C PRO A 15 18.10 4.28 -1.61
N TYR A 16 17.92 4.28 -2.91
CA TYR A 16 18.77 5.00 -3.87
C TYR A 16 17.91 5.68 -4.94
N ILE A 17 18.47 6.69 -5.59
CA ILE A 17 17.84 7.43 -6.69
C ILE A 17 18.60 7.17 -7.99
N VAL A 18 19.94 7.07 -7.89
CA VAL A 18 20.81 6.75 -9.03
C VAL A 18 21.08 5.26 -9.03
N ASP A 19 20.59 4.57 -10.05
CA ASP A 19 20.80 3.12 -10.21
C ASP A 19 22.19 2.83 -10.77
N GLU A 20 22.57 3.50 -11.86
CA GLU A 20 23.83 3.29 -12.54
C GLU A 20 24.36 4.58 -13.15
N ILE A 21 25.69 4.74 -13.19
CA ILE A 21 26.39 5.80 -13.92
C ILE A 21 27.30 5.13 -14.94
N ILE A 22 27.09 5.48 -16.21
CA ILE A 22 27.88 4.95 -17.34
C ILE A 22 28.73 6.09 -17.91
N SER A 23 30.01 5.83 -18.14
CA SER A 23 30.94 6.76 -18.79
C SER A 23 30.60 6.94 -20.26
N ALA A 24 31.21 7.97 -20.92
CA ALA A 24 31.09 8.19 -22.36
C ALA A 24 31.67 7.04 -23.21
N SER A 25 32.54 6.21 -22.64
CA SER A 25 33.07 4.98 -23.27
C SER A 25 32.18 3.76 -23.11
N GLY A 26 31.04 3.86 -22.36
CA GLY A 26 30.14 2.74 -22.12
C GLY A 26 30.52 1.90 -20.89
N GLU A 27 31.50 2.34 -20.09
CA GLU A 27 31.93 1.63 -18.89
C GLU A 27 31.07 2.03 -17.68
N THR A 28 30.62 1.07 -16.87
CA THR A 28 29.92 1.32 -15.61
C THR A 28 30.88 1.88 -14.57
N VAL A 29 30.70 3.16 -14.21
CA VAL A 29 31.48 3.88 -13.21
C VAL A 29 30.93 3.68 -11.78
N PHE A 30 29.61 3.54 -11.70
CA PHE A 30 28.89 3.32 -10.44
C PHE A 30 27.67 2.45 -10.69
N LYS A 31 27.37 1.57 -9.75
CA LYS A 31 26.11 0.82 -9.69
C LYS A 31 25.62 0.78 -8.24
N ALA A 32 24.33 1.05 -8.04
CA ALA A 32 23.72 0.98 -6.71
C ALA A 32 23.76 -0.45 -6.17
N ASP A 33 24.09 -0.59 -4.88
CA ASP A 33 23.98 -1.86 -4.18
C ASP A 33 22.50 -2.11 -3.82
N THR A 34 21.91 -3.11 -4.44
CA THR A 34 20.52 -3.52 -4.23
C THR A 34 20.38 -4.62 -3.17
N SER A 35 21.48 -5.05 -2.55
CA SER A 35 21.48 -6.09 -1.54
C SER A 35 20.69 -5.67 -0.30
N PRO A 36 19.98 -6.60 0.36
CA PRO A 36 19.32 -6.28 1.61
C PRO A 36 20.35 -6.01 2.72
N VAL A 37 20.14 -4.90 3.44
CA VAL A 37 20.96 -4.57 4.63
C VAL A 37 20.76 -5.62 5.72
N ARG A 38 19.52 -6.04 5.94
CA ARG A 38 19.15 -7.10 6.88
C ARG A 38 17.68 -7.50 6.71
N ARG A 39 17.33 -8.67 7.23
CA ARG A 39 15.94 -9.06 7.43
C ARG A 39 15.42 -8.52 8.76
N VAL A 40 14.27 -7.84 8.74
CA VAL A 40 13.67 -7.19 9.92
C VAL A 40 12.47 -7.97 10.46
N ILE A 41 11.75 -8.68 9.61
CA ILE A 41 10.66 -9.61 9.96
C ILE A 41 10.74 -10.85 9.06
N SER A 42 10.03 -11.92 9.42
CA SER A 42 9.94 -13.09 8.57
C SER A 42 9.11 -12.83 7.31
N ALA A 43 9.34 -13.61 6.26
CA ALA A 43 8.55 -13.53 5.04
C ALA A 43 7.06 -13.85 5.31
N GLU A 44 6.78 -14.77 6.23
CA GLU A 44 5.44 -15.10 6.67
C GLU A 44 4.75 -13.91 7.35
N SER A 45 5.41 -13.25 8.31
CA SER A 45 4.89 -12.04 8.96
C SER A 45 4.63 -10.94 7.93
N SER A 46 5.52 -10.78 6.95
CA SER A 46 5.32 -9.82 5.85
C SER A 46 4.08 -10.15 5.02
N ALA A 47 3.83 -11.43 4.73
CA ALA A 47 2.62 -11.87 4.02
C ALA A 47 1.35 -11.54 4.81
N TYR A 48 1.33 -11.79 6.12
CA TYR A 48 0.22 -11.40 6.99
C TYR A 48 -0.02 -9.88 7.00
N VAL A 49 1.05 -9.09 7.09
CA VAL A 49 0.94 -7.63 7.03
C VAL A 49 0.30 -7.18 5.72
N ARG A 50 0.67 -7.75 4.57
CA ARG A 50 0.03 -7.44 3.29
C ARG A 50 -1.46 -7.74 3.29
N GLN A 51 -1.87 -8.92 3.79
CA GLN A 51 -3.28 -9.31 3.88
C GLN A 51 -4.09 -8.36 4.77
N ILE A 52 -3.55 -8.00 5.94
CA ILE A 52 -4.19 -7.03 6.85
C ILE A 52 -4.34 -5.68 6.16
N LEU A 53 -3.28 -5.17 5.51
CA LEU A 53 -3.31 -3.88 4.83
C LEU A 53 -4.22 -3.88 3.59
N GLN A 54 -4.35 -5.01 2.91
CA GLN A 54 -5.35 -5.19 1.84
C GLN A 54 -6.77 -5.12 2.42
N SER A 55 -7.04 -5.80 3.53
CA SER A 55 -8.35 -5.73 4.20
C SER A 55 -8.72 -4.32 4.64
N VAL A 56 -7.76 -3.47 5.00
CA VAL A 56 -8.00 -2.04 5.28
C VAL A 56 -8.57 -1.32 4.05
N VAL A 57 -8.12 -1.67 2.86
CA VAL A 57 -8.63 -1.09 1.60
C VAL A 57 -9.94 -1.73 1.17
N ASP A 58 -10.06 -3.06 1.27
CA ASP A 58 -11.26 -3.76 0.82
C ASP A 58 -12.46 -3.54 1.76
N ASN A 59 -12.25 -3.57 3.06
CA ASN A 59 -13.30 -3.63 4.07
C ASN A 59 -13.27 -2.45 5.06
N GLY A 60 -12.14 -1.76 5.16
CA GLY A 60 -11.87 -0.76 6.21
C GLY A 60 -11.88 0.68 5.73
N THR A 61 -11.04 1.50 6.37
CA THR A 61 -10.92 2.95 6.17
C THR A 61 -10.21 3.34 4.88
N GLY A 62 -9.60 2.39 4.15
CA GLY A 62 -8.83 2.64 2.93
C GLY A 62 -9.62 2.54 1.62
N LYS A 63 -10.94 2.37 1.65
CA LYS A 63 -11.79 2.09 0.46
C LYS A 63 -11.60 3.06 -0.70
N ASN A 64 -11.29 4.33 -0.41
CA ASN A 64 -11.05 5.35 -1.43
C ASN A 64 -9.74 5.14 -2.23
N ALA A 65 -8.87 4.23 -1.80
CA ALA A 65 -7.68 3.81 -2.54
C ALA A 65 -7.89 2.58 -3.43
N LYS A 66 -9.09 1.95 -3.41
CA LYS A 66 -9.38 0.72 -4.15
C LYS A 66 -9.27 0.93 -5.66
N LEU A 67 -8.60 -0.01 -6.34
CA LEU A 67 -8.49 -0.10 -7.79
C LEU A 67 -9.41 -1.19 -8.33
N ALA A 68 -9.87 -1.04 -9.58
CA ALA A 68 -10.74 -2.04 -10.21
C ALA A 68 -9.97 -3.30 -10.63
N ASN A 69 -8.74 -3.10 -11.14
CA ASN A 69 -7.97 -4.17 -11.79
C ASN A 69 -6.74 -4.62 -10.98
N TYR A 70 -6.60 -4.14 -9.75
CA TYR A 70 -5.44 -4.49 -8.90
C TYR A 70 -5.86 -4.61 -7.44
N THR A 71 -5.25 -5.54 -6.72
CA THR A 71 -5.31 -5.56 -5.26
C THR A 71 -4.50 -4.39 -4.70
N VAL A 72 -5.03 -3.71 -3.68
CA VAL A 72 -4.37 -2.58 -3.03
C VAL A 72 -4.31 -2.81 -1.54
N GLY A 73 -3.13 -2.67 -0.97
CA GLY A 73 -2.94 -2.58 0.47
C GLY A 73 -2.64 -1.15 0.89
N GLY A 74 -3.03 -0.77 2.10
CA GLY A 74 -2.73 0.59 2.55
C GLY A 74 -3.16 0.90 3.97
N LYS A 75 -2.75 2.09 4.45
CA LYS A 75 -3.07 2.58 5.80
C LYS A 75 -3.23 4.08 5.80
N THR A 76 -4.29 4.54 6.47
CA THR A 76 -4.53 5.96 6.77
C THR A 76 -3.66 6.43 7.93
N GLY A 77 -3.29 7.70 7.91
CA GLY A 77 -2.73 8.41 9.05
C GLY A 77 -3.43 9.76 9.22
N THR A 78 -3.66 10.14 10.46
CA THR A 78 -4.16 11.47 10.83
C THR A 78 -3.46 11.86 12.11
N ALA A 79 -2.50 12.79 12.02
CA ALA A 79 -1.72 13.25 13.14
C ALA A 79 -2.05 14.71 13.44
N GLN A 80 -2.23 15.04 14.72
CA GLN A 80 -2.32 16.41 15.16
C GLN A 80 -0.93 17.07 15.10
N LYS A 81 -0.90 18.33 14.74
CA LYS A 81 0.33 19.14 14.79
C LYS A 81 0.58 19.68 16.19
N TYR A 82 1.82 19.98 16.45
CA TYR A 82 2.25 20.63 17.69
C TYR A 82 2.71 22.05 17.38
N ASP A 83 2.46 22.96 18.32
CA ASP A 83 2.98 24.33 18.27
C ASP A 83 4.47 24.36 18.64
N GLU A 84 5.07 25.53 18.57
CA GLU A 84 6.49 25.75 18.92
C GLU A 84 6.83 25.44 20.39
N TYR A 85 5.82 25.33 21.24
CA TYR A 85 5.97 24.97 22.67
C TYR A 85 5.69 23.50 22.93
N GLY A 86 5.49 22.67 21.88
CA GLY A 86 5.21 21.25 22.02
C GLY A 86 3.79 20.92 22.48
N ARG A 87 2.84 21.88 22.41
CA ARG A 87 1.43 21.67 22.73
C ARG A 87 0.64 21.31 21.48
N VAL A 88 -0.39 20.51 21.62
CA VAL A 88 -1.27 20.13 20.51
C VAL A 88 -1.92 21.40 19.92
N SER A 89 -1.68 21.63 18.63
CA SER A 89 -2.29 22.70 17.88
C SER A 89 -3.70 22.30 17.46
N SER A 90 -4.70 22.86 18.13
CA SER A 90 -6.11 22.51 17.87
C SER A 90 -6.52 22.85 16.44
N GLY A 91 -7.09 21.88 15.76
CA GLY A 91 -7.59 22.03 14.38
C GLY A 91 -6.55 21.86 13.28
N ASN A 92 -5.26 21.71 13.60
CA ASN A 92 -4.20 21.51 12.62
C ASN A 92 -3.76 20.05 12.55
N TYR A 93 -3.89 19.45 11.38
CA TYR A 93 -3.63 18.03 11.14
C TYR A 93 -2.70 17.81 9.95
N ILE A 94 -1.92 16.75 10.02
CA ILE A 94 -1.28 16.13 8.86
C ILE A 94 -2.06 14.85 8.56
N CYS A 95 -2.68 14.82 7.39
CA CYS A 95 -3.46 13.69 6.93
C CYS A 95 -2.64 12.91 5.90
N SER A 96 -2.58 11.61 6.02
CA SER A 96 -1.79 10.79 5.12
C SER A 96 -2.49 9.51 4.73
N PHE A 97 -2.08 8.98 3.61
CA PHE A 97 -2.35 7.61 3.20
C PHE A 97 -1.11 7.03 2.53
N ILE A 98 -0.70 5.87 3.00
CA ILE A 98 0.29 5.05 2.33
C ILE A 98 -0.42 3.87 1.67
N GLY A 99 -0.18 3.66 0.38
CA GLY A 99 -0.77 2.56 -0.37
C GLY A 99 0.27 1.87 -1.24
N PHE A 100 0.06 0.60 -1.51
CA PHE A 100 0.89 -0.20 -2.40
C PHE A 100 0.04 -1.14 -3.23
N ALA A 101 0.53 -1.47 -4.42
CA ALA A 101 -0.14 -2.36 -5.36
C ALA A 101 0.87 -3.07 -6.29
N PRO A 102 0.54 -4.28 -6.75
CA PRO A 102 -0.50 -5.19 -6.25
C PRO A 102 -0.25 -5.58 -4.79
N ALA A 103 -1.30 -5.92 -4.00
CA ALA A 103 -1.10 -6.21 -2.57
C ALA A 103 -0.45 -7.57 -2.30
N ASP A 104 -0.67 -8.54 -3.17
CA ASP A 104 -0.09 -9.89 -3.13
C ASP A 104 1.40 -9.89 -3.52
N GLU A 105 1.77 -9.12 -4.55
CA GLU A 105 3.15 -8.94 -5.01
C GLU A 105 3.48 -7.44 -5.17
N PRO A 106 3.82 -6.73 -4.09
CA PRO A 106 4.00 -5.29 -4.13
C PRO A 106 5.10 -4.83 -5.10
N ARG A 107 4.71 -4.01 -6.08
CA ARG A 107 5.63 -3.42 -7.06
C ARG A 107 5.86 -1.94 -6.80
N TYR A 108 4.82 -1.23 -6.41
CA TYR A 108 4.87 0.20 -6.17
C TYR A 108 4.22 0.55 -4.84
N LEU A 109 4.84 1.49 -4.15
CA LEU A 109 4.34 2.09 -2.93
C LEU A 109 4.27 3.60 -3.12
N CYS A 110 3.15 4.19 -2.73
CA CYS A 110 2.92 5.63 -2.78
C CYS A 110 2.50 6.13 -1.39
N LEU A 111 3.12 7.20 -0.93
CA LEU A 111 2.74 7.92 0.27
C LEU A 111 2.33 9.34 -0.12
N ILE A 112 1.12 9.74 0.24
CA ILE A 112 0.63 11.12 0.13
C ILE A 112 0.43 11.67 1.53
N LEU A 113 0.99 12.85 1.75
CA LEU A 113 0.79 13.67 2.94
C LEU A 113 0.11 14.98 2.53
N VAL A 114 -0.91 15.34 3.28
CA VAL A 114 -1.62 16.62 3.11
C VAL A 114 -1.51 17.37 4.43
N ASP A 115 -0.76 18.45 4.41
CA ASP A 115 -0.55 19.32 5.56
C ASP A 115 -1.67 20.36 5.65
N GLU A 116 -2.33 20.41 6.79
CA GLU A 116 -3.42 21.35 7.10
C GLU A 116 -4.50 21.40 5.99
N PRO A 117 -5.17 20.29 5.66
CA PRO A 117 -6.20 20.29 4.63
C PRO A 117 -7.34 21.25 5.01
N ARG A 118 -7.65 22.18 4.11
CA ARG A 118 -8.74 23.16 4.28
C ARG A 118 -10.04 22.64 3.68
N VAL A 119 -10.48 21.48 4.16
CA VAL A 119 -11.69 20.80 3.70
C VAL A 119 -12.50 20.32 4.92
N SER A 120 -13.76 19.98 4.71
CA SER A 120 -14.67 19.52 5.78
C SER A 120 -14.26 18.22 6.44
N SER A 121 -13.45 17.40 5.78
CA SER A 121 -12.96 16.12 6.31
C SER A 121 -11.45 16.15 6.48
N ILE A 122 -10.97 15.79 7.66
CA ILE A 122 -9.55 15.72 8.02
C ILE A 122 -8.99 14.29 7.99
N PHE A 123 -9.74 13.31 7.46
CA PHE A 123 -9.28 11.92 7.43
C PHE A 123 -8.43 11.63 6.21
N GLY A 124 -7.30 10.95 6.41
CA GLY A 124 -6.40 10.52 5.32
C GLY A 124 -7.10 9.69 4.25
N SER A 125 -8.17 8.95 4.61
CA SER A 125 -9.03 8.24 3.67
C SER A 125 -9.73 9.14 2.66
N THR A 126 -10.07 10.36 3.05
CA THR A 126 -10.80 11.31 2.21
C THR A 126 -9.85 12.26 1.47
N VAL A 127 -8.79 12.72 2.14
CA VAL A 127 -7.93 13.78 1.59
C VAL A 127 -6.64 13.26 0.93
N ALA A 128 -6.20 12.03 1.22
CA ALA A 128 -4.96 11.47 0.68
C ALA A 128 -5.17 10.20 -0.16
N ALA A 129 -6.03 9.27 0.27
CA ALA A 129 -6.24 8.00 -0.41
C ALA A 129 -6.68 8.11 -1.89
N PRO A 130 -7.56 9.06 -2.30
CA PRO A 130 -7.92 9.22 -3.71
C PRO A 130 -6.73 9.59 -4.60
N PHE A 131 -5.78 10.35 -4.09
CA PHE A 131 -4.56 10.70 -4.84
C PHE A 131 -3.61 9.52 -4.94
N VAL A 132 -3.44 8.73 -3.86
CA VAL A 132 -2.67 7.48 -3.90
C VAL A 132 -3.27 6.53 -4.94
N ARG A 133 -4.60 6.35 -4.94
CA ARG A 133 -5.30 5.56 -5.95
C ARG A 133 -4.92 6.00 -7.36
N ARG A 134 -5.03 7.29 -7.66
CA ARG A 134 -4.76 7.84 -8.99
C ARG A 134 -3.29 7.66 -9.41
N VAL A 135 -2.35 7.85 -8.48
CA VAL A 135 -0.92 7.62 -8.75
C VAL A 135 -0.64 6.15 -9.04
N LEU A 136 -1.13 5.23 -8.20
CA LEU A 136 -0.93 3.80 -8.39
C LEU A 136 -1.57 3.31 -9.69
N GLU A 137 -2.80 3.73 -10.01
CA GLU A 137 -3.49 3.37 -11.25
C GLU A 137 -2.67 3.76 -12.49
N ASN A 138 -2.16 5.00 -12.52
CA ASN A 138 -1.35 5.50 -13.62
C ASN A 138 -0.01 4.77 -13.73
N VAL A 139 0.69 4.55 -12.63
CA VAL A 139 2.00 3.90 -12.62
C VAL A 139 1.89 2.44 -13.04
N LEU A 140 0.90 1.70 -12.52
CA LEU A 140 0.69 0.30 -12.87
C LEU A 140 0.35 0.12 -14.36
N THR A 141 -0.50 1.00 -14.90
CA THR A 141 -0.84 1.01 -16.32
C THR A 141 0.37 1.37 -17.19
N LEU A 142 1.11 2.42 -16.83
CA LEU A 142 2.28 2.88 -17.59
C LEU A 142 3.41 1.85 -17.60
N LYS A 143 3.56 1.08 -16.53
CA LYS A 143 4.58 0.04 -16.37
C LYS A 143 4.11 -1.34 -16.79
N GLU A 144 2.93 -1.43 -17.40
CA GLU A 144 2.34 -2.68 -17.92
C GLU A 144 2.35 -3.81 -16.88
N VAL A 145 2.11 -3.46 -15.62
CA VAL A 145 2.00 -4.47 -14.55
C VAL A 145 0.75 -5.29 -14.79
N PRO A 146 0.82 -6.63 -14.79
CA PRO A 146 -0.37 -7.46 -14.96
C PRO A 146 -1.42 -7.16 -13.89
N GLY A 147 -2.65 -6.88 -14.34
CA GLY A 147 -3.80 -6.70 -13.46
C GLY A 147 -4.48 -8.02 -13.12
N LEU A 148 -5.52 -7.94 -12.31
CA LEU A 148 -6.40 -9.07 -12.05
C LEU A 148 -7.03 -9.53 -13.36
N THR A 149 -6.92 -10.81 -13.68
CA THR A 149 -7.68 -11.39 -14.77
C THR A 149 -9.15 -11.50 -14.37
N PRO A 150 -10.11 -11.38 -15.31
CA PRO A 150 -11.53 -11.53 -14.98
C PRO A 150 -11.88 -12.84 -14.27
N GLU A 151 -11.12 -13.91 -14.53
CA GLU A 151 -11.29 -15.22 -13.88
C GLU A 151 -10.86 -15.24 -12.42
N THR A 152 -9.91 -14.38 -12.02
CA THR A 152 -9.47 -14.27 -10.62
C THR A 152 -10.39 -13.40 -9.77
N SER A 153 -11.24 -12.58 -10.40
CA SER A 153 -12.15 -11.68 -9.69
C SER A 153 -13.49 -12.32 -9.29
N TYR A 154 -13.81 -13.51 -9.80
CA TYR A 154 -15.07 -14.20 -9.55
C TYR A 154 -14.89 -15.70 -9.32
N GLN A 155 -14.30 -16.09 -8.20
CA GLN A 155 -14.65 -17.39 -7.64
C GLN A 155 -16.04 -17.24 -7.01
N THR A 156 -17.08 -17.49 -7.79
CA THR A 156 -18.42 -17.76 -7.25
C THR A 156 -18.32 -19.08 -6.50
N VAL A 157 -18.16 -18.98 -5.18
CA VAL A 157 -18.42 -20.12 -4.32
C VAL A 157 -19.95 -20.33 -4.39
N GLN A 158 -20.40 -21.36 -5.09
CA GLN A 158 -21.78 -21.80 -4.97
C GLN A 158 -21.95 -22.29 -3.53
N LEU A 159 -22.63 -21.47 -2.73
CA LEU A 159 -23.08 -21.91 -1.42
C LEU A 159 -24.09 -23.03 -1.64
N PRO A 160 -23.93 -24.20 -1.01
CA PRO A 160 -24.94 -25.24 -1.06
C PRO A 160 -26.25 -24.67 -0.51
N ASN A 161 -27.38 -25.14 -1.05
CA ASN A 161 -28.67 -24.74 -0.52
C ASN A 161 -28.83 -25.29 0.91
N LEU A 162 -28.65 -24.43 1.89
CA LEU A 162 -28.71 -24.79 3.32
C LEU A 162 -30.13 -24.83 3.86
N VAL A 163 -31.17 -24.56 3.03
CA VAL A 163 -32.55 -24.59 3.46
C VAL A 163 -32.96 -26.02 3.78
N GLY A 164 -33.26 -26.27 5.08
CA GLY A 164 -33.65 -27.60 5.58
C GLY A 164 -32.51 -28.50 6.06
N MET A 165 -31.25 -28.04 6.02
CA MET A 165 -30.09 -28.75 6.58
C MET A 165 -29.98 -28.50 8.10
N SER A 166 -29.57 -29.51 8.85
CA SER A 166 -29.24 -29.33 10.27
C SER A 166 -27.89 -28.59 10.40
N ALA A 167 -27.62 -27.96 11.55
CA ALA A 167 -26.38 -27.28 11.83
C ALA A 167 -25.12 -28.21 11.72
N ALA A 168 -25.31 -29.53 11.88
CA ALA A 168 -24.25 -30.53 11.74
C ALA A 168 -23.92 -30.86 10.26
N ASP A 169 -24.88 -30.67 9.34
CA ASP A 169 -24.74 -30.98 7.94
C ASP A 169 -24.25 -29.75 7.12
N ALA A 170 -24.22 -28.56 7.76
CA ALA A 170 -23.86 -27.30 7.17
C ALA A 170 -22.41 -26.86 7.51
N SER A 171 -21.64 -27.66 8.27
CA SER A 171 -20.28 -27.37 8.75
C SER A 171 -19.18 -27.98 7.88
#